data_cae4659718f9489b1af31478e7d9d90f
#
_entry.id   cae4659718f9489b1af31478e7d9d90f
#
_cell.length_a   1.000
_cell.length_b   1.000
_cell.length_c   1.000
_cell.angle_alpha   90.00
_cell.angle_beta   90.00
_cell.angle_gamma   90.00
#
_symmetry.space_group_name_H-M   'P 1'
#
loop_
_entity.id
_entity.type
_entity.pdbx_description
1 polymer ?
#
loop_
_entity_poly.entity_id
_entity_poly.type
_entity_poly.pdbx_seq_one_letter_code
_entity_poly.pdbx_strand_id
1 'polypeptide(L)'
;KKILVPFGEYFPLSNFLNTVFPENFFFQSELTPGSNNQPFPVNILPLICYEIIFPSFVRSKVSNNTNLLVNISNDGWFGNFSGPRQHFTHSKFRSIELGIPIVRSSNKGISGLISPIGEIISFTNSNKTTYLDVKIPKKLDSTAYKKYGNLFTYFLIVLFFIIGYAIQTKKIKI
;
A
#
# COMPACT_ATOMS: atom_id res chain seq x y z
N LYS A 1 -5.80 -7.24 9.70
CA LYS A 1 -6.00 -6.66 8.36
C LYS A 1 -7.31 -5.89 8.32
N LYS A 2 -7.31 -4.68 7.77
CA LYS A 2 -8.52 -3.84 7.66
C LYS A 2 -9.09 -3.77 6.25
N ILE A 3 -8.24 -3.82 5.24
CA ILE A 3 -8.68 -3.81 3.84
C ILE A 3 -8.58 -5.22 3.29
N LEU A 4 -9.73 -5.79 2.95
CA LEU A 4 -9.84 -7.11 2.33
C LEU A 4 -9.84 -7.00 0.80
N VAL A 5 -9.29 -8.00 0.14
CA VAL A 5 -9.21 -8.06 -1.32
C VAL A 5 -10.52 -8.65 -1.87
N PRO A 6 -11.26 -7.89 -2.71
CA PRO A 6 -12.45 -8.40 -3.37
C PRO A 6 -12.11 -9.64 -4.20
N PHE A 7 -13.02 -10.61 -4.23
CA PHE A 7 -12.89 -11.91 -4.92
C PHE A 7 -11.73 -12.80 -4.46
N GLY A 8 -10.85 -12.33 -3.56
CA GLY A 8 -9.75 -13.10 -3.00
C GLY A 8 -9.94 -13.42 -1.51
N GLU A 9 -10.47 -12.47 -0.74
CA GLU A 9 -10.65 -12.60 0.71
C GLU A 9 -12.10 -12.41 1.15
N TYR A 10 -12.92 -11.81 0.33
CA TYR A 10 -14.38 -11.78 0.46
C TYR A 10 -15.02 -11.67 -0.92
N PHE A 11 -16.28 -12.07 -1.02
CA PHE A 11 -17.04 -11.96 -2.26
C PHE A 11 -18.00 -10.77 -2.17
N PRO A 12 -17.84 -9.72 -3.01
CA PRO A 12 -18.81 -8.63 -3.06
C PRO A 12 -20.21 -9.16 -3.42
N LEU A 13 -21.24 -8.69 -2.72
CA LEU A 13 -22.62 -9.17 -2.91
C LEU A 13 -22.91 -10.61 -2.46
N SER A 14 -22.05 -11.21 -1.60
CA SER A 14 -22.24 -12.56 -1.09
C SER A 14 -23.64 -12.77 -0.50
N ASN A 15 -24.16 -11.80 0.26
CA ASN A 15 -25.51 -11.86 0.83
C ASN A 15 -26.61 -11.97 -0.24
N PHE A 16 -26.47 -11.27 -1.36
CA PHE A 16 -27.42 -11.34 -2.47
C PHE A 16 -27.28 -12.65 -3.25
N LEU A 17 -26.04 -13.06 -3.52
CA LEU A 17 -25.75 -14.28 -4.28
C LEU A 17 -26.12 -15.54 -3.52
N ASN A 18 -25.97 -15.57 -2.20
CA ASN A 18 -26.41 -16.67 -1.35
C ASN A 18 -27.94 -16.83 -1.32
N THR A 19 -28.68 -15.79 -1.66
CA THR A 19 -30.16 -15.87 -1.81
C THR A 19 -30.55 -16.50 -3.14
N VAL A 20 -29.75 -16.32 -4.19
CA VAL A 20 -30.03 -16.79 -5.55
C VAL A 20 -29.47 -18.18 -5.83
N PHE A 21 -28.32 -18.49 -5.22
CA PHE A 21 -27.59 -19.77 -5.39
C PHE A 21 -27.49 -20.47 -4.03
N PRO A 22 -28.31 -21.46 -3.73
CA PRO A 22 -28.22 -22.18 -2.48
C PRO A 22 -26.94 -23.03 -2.41
N GLU A 23 -26.28 -22.92 -1.27
CA GLU A 23 -25.18 -23.74 -0.73
C GLU A 23 -23.86 -23.77 -1.50
N ASN A 24 -22.86 -23.08 -0.94
CA ASN A 24 -21.40 -23.36 -1.11
C ASN A 24 -20.78 -23.17 -2.50
N PHE A 25 -21.39 -22.42 -3.39
CA PHE A 25 -20.80 -22.16 -4.70
C PHE A 25 -19.62 -21.17 -4.63
N PHE A 26 -19.60 -20.28 -3.65
CA PHE A 26 -18.55 -19.30 -3.45
C PHE A 26 -17.95 -19.41 -2.04
N PHE A 27 -16.69 -19.76 -1.96
CA PHE A 27 -15.78 -19.74 -0.80
C PHE A 27 -16.35 -20.17 0.58
N GLN A 28 -15.79 -21.24 1.12
CA GLN A 28 -16.15 -21.80 2.44
C GLN A 28 -15.75 -20.90 3.63
N SER A 29 -14.99 -19.82 3.43
CA SER A 29 -14.61 -18.90 4.51
C SER A 29 -14.38 -17.49 3.98
N GLU A 30 -15.30 -16.59 4.26
CA GLU A 30 -15.07 -15.14 4.07
C GLU A 30 -14.27 -14.60 5.25
N LEU A 31 -13.23 -13.84 4.94
CA LEU A 31 -12.49 -13.11 5.96
C LEU A 31 -13.27 -11.87 6.37
N THR A 32 -13.27 -11.56 7.64
CA THR A 32 -13.82 -10.31 8.17
C THR A 32 -12.72 -9.30 8.46
N PRO A 33 -12.95 -8.00 8.18
CA PRO A 33 -11.98 -6.96 8.53
C PRO A 33 -11.74 -6.92 10.04
N GLY A 34 -10.48 -6.75 10.44
CA GLY A 34 -10.14 -6.54 11.85
C GLY A 34 -10.69 -5.22 12.39
N SER A 35 -11.28 -5.25 13.59
CA SER A 35 -11.91 -4.08 14.23
C SER A 35 -10.91 -3.09 14.82
N ASN A 36 -9.78 -3.55 15.36
CA ASN A 36 -8.80 -2.71 16.04
C ASN A 36 -7.37 -3.07 15.65
N ASN A 37 -6.62 -2.06 15.21
CA ASN A 37 -5.17 -2.15 15.20
C ASN A 37 -4.70 -1.72 16.60
N GLN A 38 -4.48 -2.67 17.50
CA GLN A 38 -3.73 -2.40 18.72
C GLN A 38 -2.33 -1.89 18.32
N PRO A 39 -1.88 -0.74 18.81
CA PRO A 39 -0.53 -0.30 18.55
C PRO A 39 0.43 -1.33 19.15
N PHE A 40 1.36 -1.81 18.33
CA PHE A 40 2.48 -2.58 18.85
C PHE A 40 3.25 -1.73 19.87
N PRO A 41 3.79 -2.33 20.95
CA PRO A 41 4.57 -1.60 21.96
C PRO A 41 5.84 -0.95 21.41
N VAL A 42 6.21 -1.28 20.18
CA VAL A 42 7.29 -0.66 19.41
C VAL A 42 6.66 0.22 18.35
N ASN A 43 7.27 1.35 18.03
CA ASN A 43 6.81 2.34 17.04
C ASN A 43 6.79 1.78 15.60
N ILE A 44 6.12 0.65 15.41
CA ILE A 44 5.98 -0.10 14.16
C ILE A 44 4.54 0.02 13.67
N LEU A 45 4.37 0.25 12.38
CA LEU A 45 3.09 0.13 11.70
C LEU A 45 3.07 -1.15 10.87
N PRO A 46 2.31 -2.18 11.27
CA PRO A 46 2.13 -3.37 10.47
C PRO A 46 1.14 -3.11 9.32
N LEU A 47 1.46 -3.62 8.15
CA LEU A 47 0.64 -3.58 6.95
C LEU A 47 0.53 -5.00 6.38
N ILE A 48 -0.69 -5.47 6.20
CA ILE A 48 -0.92 -6.85 5.77
C ILE A 48 -1.22 -6.88 4.28
N CYS A 49 -0.31 -7.54 3.54
CA CYS A 49 -0.47 -7.84 2.12
C CYS A 49 -0.80 -6.58 1.30
N TYR A 50 -1.95 -6.55 0.68
CA TYR A 50 -2.41 -5.51 -0.25
C TYR A 50 -2.67 -4.14 0.39
N GLU A 51 -2.67 -4.01 1.71
CA GLU A 51 -2.84 -2.73 2.40
C GLU A 51 -1.79 -1.69 2.00
N ILE A 52 -0.58 -2.16 1.63
CA ILE A 52 0.53 -1.30 1.22
C ILE A 52 0.24 -0.49 -0.05
N ILE A 53 -0.67 -0.93 -0.93
CA ILE A 53 -0.95 -0.24 -2.18
C ILE A 53 -1.84 1.01 -2.02
N PHE A 54 -2.51 1.16 -0.87
CA PHE A 54 -3.42 2.28 -0.59
C PHE A 54 -2.71 3.43 0.12
N PRO A 55 -2.23 4.48 -0.60
CA PRO A 55 -1.40 5.53 -0.01
C PRO A 55 -2.12 6.32 1.10
N SER A 56 -3.35 6.70 0.88
CA SER A 56 -4.14 7.47 1.85
C SER A 56 -4.44 6.65 3.11
N PHE A 57 -4.69 5.34 2.97
CA PHE A 57 -4.88 4.44 4.10
C PHE A 57 -3.60 4.34 4.94
N VAL A 58 -2.46 4.04 4.31
CA VAL A 58 -1.18 3.92 5.02
C VAL A 58 -0.84 5.24 5.70
N ARG A 59 -0.97 6.37 4.99
CA ARG A 59 -0.72 7.70 5.56
C ARG A 59 -1.59 7.97 6.79
N SER A 60 -2.88 7.63 6.76
CA SER A 60 -3.81 7.85 7.88
C SER A 60 -3.47 7.04 9.13
N LYS A 61 -2.68 5.96 9.00
CA LYS A 61 -2.26 5.09 10.10
C LYS A 61 -0.91 5.47 10.71
N VAL A 62 -0.10 6.25 9.97
CA VAL A 62 1.20 6.69 10.44
C VAL A 62 1.03 7.77 11.51
N SER A 63 1.66 7.56 12.67
CA SER A 63 1.80 8.56 13.74
C SER A 63 3.17 9.22 13.68
N ASN A 64 3.36 10.27 14.49
CA ASN A 64 4.68 10.90 14.64
C ASN A 64 5.72 9.96 15.26
N ASN A 65 5.26 8.98 16.03
CA ASN A 65 6.12 8.00 16.69
C ASN A 65 6.42 6.79 15.80
N THR A 66 5.76 6.62 14.65
CA THR A 66 6.03 5.50 13.74
C THR A 66 7.45 5.61 13.18
N ASN A 67 8.26 4.59 13.40
CA ASN A 67 9.68 4.55 12.99
C ASN A 67 9.96 3.51 11.90
N LEU A 68 9.05 2.54 11.75
CA LEU A 68 9.20 1.42 10.83
C LEU A 68 7.84 1.00 10.30
N LEU A 69 7.76 0.73 9.01
CA LEU A 69 6.66 0.02 8.41
C LEU A 69 7.06 -1.45 8.22
N VAL A 70 6.18 -2.37 8.57
CA VAL A 70 6.39 -3.81 8.36
C VAL A 70 5.28 -4.34 7.48
N ASN A 71 5.60 -4.75 6.26
CA ASN A 71 4.64 -5.32 5.32
C ASN A 71 4.83 -6.84 5.23
N ILE A 72 3.82 -7.59 5.63
CA ILE A 72 3.77 -9.06 5.53
C ILE A 72 2.80 -9.42 4.44
N SER A 73 3.26 -10.20 3.43
CA SER A 73 2.47 -10.49 2.24
C SER A 73 2.59 -11.93 1.77
N ASN A 74 1.53 -12.42 1.16
CA ASN A 74 1.58 -13.62 0.34
C ASN A 74 1.42 -13.24 -1.14
N ASP A 75 2.52 -13.16 -1.86
CA ASP A 75 2.53 -12.82 -3.28
C ASP A 75 2.29 -14.03 -4.20
N GLY A 76 2.06 -15.20 -3.64
CA GLY A 76 1.74 -16.42 -4.39
C GLY A 76 0.49 -16.31 -5.27
N TRP A 77 -0.40 -15.38 -4.94
CA TRP A 77 -1.60 -15.06 -5.73
C TRP A 77 -1.29 -14.49 -7.12
N PHE A 78 -0.14 -13.85 -7.29
CA PHE A 78 0.25 -13.20 -8.55
C PHE A 78 0.93 -14.15 -9.53
N GLY A 79 1.20 -15.41 -9.13
CA GLY A 79 1.97 -16.34 -9.95
C GLY A 79 3.38 -15.83 -10.28
N ASN A 80 3.89 -16.21 -11.46
CA ASN A 80 5.25 -15.85 -11.89
C ASN A 80 5.30 -14.58 -12.78
N PHE A 81 4.24 -13.77 -12.77
CA PHE A 81 4.14 -12.56 -13.58
C PHE A 81 4.77 -11.34 -12.90
N SER A 82 4.50 -10.15 -13.42
CA SER A 82 5.02 -8.87 -12.90
C SER A 82 4.43 -8.45 -11.55
N GLY A 83 3.33 -9.07 -11.10
CA GLY A 83 2.60 -8.72 -9.88
C GLY A 83 3.46 -8.58 -8.62
N PRO A 84 4.31 -9.57 -8.26
CA PRO A 84 5.17 -9.46 -7.09
C PRO A 84 6.14 -8.27 -7.16
N ARG A 85 6.68 -7.95 -8.35
CA ARG A 85 7.56 -6.79 -8.55
C ARG A 85 6.80 -5.48 -8.39
N GLN A 86 5.59 -5.37 -8.96
CA GLN A 86 4.73 -4.20 -8.81
C GLN A 86 4.34 -4.01 -7.35
N HIS A 87 3.96 -5.08 -6.66
CA HIS A 87 3.61 -5.03 -5.25
C HIS A 87 4.80 -4.60 -4.37
N PHE A 88 6.01 -5.08 -4.67
CA PHE A 88 7.24 -4.62 -4.02
C PHE A 88 7.50 -3.12 -4.30
N THR A 89 7.24 -2.66 -5.52
CA THR A 89 7.41 -1.26 -5.90
C THR A 89 6.46 -0.34 -5.11
N HIS A 90 5.25 -0.78 -4.79
CA HIS A 90 4.37 -0.03 -3.89
C HIS A 90 4.97 0.19 -2.51
N SER A 91 5.71 -0.79 -1.97
CA SER A 91 6.45 -0.61 -0.72
C SER A 91 7.50 0.50 -0.86
N LYS A 92 8.21 0.55 -1.99
CA LYS A 92 9.17 1.62 -2.28
C LYS A 92 8.50 3.00 -2.30
N PHE A 93 7.36 3.14 -2.96
CA PHE A 93 6.61 4.41 -2.96
C PHE A 93 6.17 4.81 -1.56
N ARG A 94 5.64 3.89 -0.75
CA ARG A 94 5.25 4.19 0.64
C ARG A 94 6.40 4.69 1.47
N SER A 95 7.58 4.10 1.30
CA SER A 95 8.78 4.54 2.03
C SER A 95 9.16 5.98 1.68
N ILE A 96 9.20 6.33 0.39
CA ILE A 96 9.52 7.68 -0.09
C ILE A 96 8.47 8.70 0.38
N GLU A 97 7.20 8.38 0.19
CA GLU A 97 6.08 9.27 0.53
C GLU A 97 6.04 9.61 2.02
N LEU A 98 6.36 8.65 2.88
CA LEU A 98 6.25 8.81 4.33
C LEU A 98 7.58 9.13 5.01
N GLY A 99 8.69 8.95 4.31
CA GLY A 99 10.03 9.10 4.87
C GLY A 99 10.35 8.06 5.95
N ILE A 100 9.76 6.86 5.86
CA ILE A 100 9.88 5.81 6.87
C ILE A 100 10.42 4.55 6.20
N PRO A 101 11.43 3.87 6.80
CA PRO A 101 11.93 2.62 6.25
C PRO A 101 10.87 1.53 6.28
N ILE A 102 10.93 0.61 5.34
CA ILE A 102 10.01 -0.52 5.23
C ILE A 102 10.78 -1.83 5.24
N VAL A 103 10.43 -2.71 6.16
CA VAL A 103 10.75 -4.14 6.09
C VAL A 103 9.57 -4.87 5.45
N ARG A 104 9.85 -5.59 4.39
CA ARG A 104 8.87 -6.44 3.73
C ARG A 104 9.27 -7.90 3.84
N SER A 105 8.33 -8.74 4.26
CA SER A 105 8.44 -10.20 4.23
C SER A 105 7.32 -10.76 3.36
N SER A 106 7.69 -11.49 2.32
CA SER A 106 6.72 -12.03 1.36
C SER A 106 6.94 -13.50 1.09
N ASN A 107 5.86 -14.27 1.13
CA ASN A 107 5.84 -15.65 0.63
C ASN A 107 5.72 -15.60 -0.90
N LYS A 108 6.60 -16.32 -1.61
CA LYS A 108 6.69 -16.37 -3.08
C LYS A 108 6.82 -15.00 -3.76
N GLY A 109 7.28 -13.98 -3.03
CA GLY A 109 7.52 -12.64 -3.53
C GLY A 109 8.91 -12.13 -3.16
N ILE A 110 9.13 -10.83 -3.32
CA ILE A 110 10.36 -10.17 -2.95
C ILE A 110 10.26 -9.71 -1.51
N SER A 111 11.16 -10.19 -0.66
CA SER A 111 11.35 -9.68 0.70
C SER A 111 12.55 -8.72 0.72
N GLY A 112 12.55 -7.75 1.62
CA GLY A 112 13.69 -6.83 1.69
C GLY A 112 13.49 -5.66 2.63
N LEU A 113 14.55 -4.87 2.77
CA LEU A 113 14.59 -3.60 3.48
C LEU A 113 14.74 -2.45 2.49
N ILE A 114 13.85 -1.48 2.60
CA ILE A 114 13.82 -0.27 1.79
C ILE A 114 14.09 0.93 2.71
N SER A 115 15.01 1.79 2.30
CA SER A 115 15.37 3.02 3.04
C SER A 115 14.24 4.07 2.97
N PRO A 116 14.23 5.09 3.83
CA PRO A 116 13.24 6.17 3.79
C PRO A 116 13.21 6.98 2.49
N ILE A 117 14.27 6.90 1.69
CA ILE A 117 14.38 7.55 0.37
C ILE A 117 14.14 6.60 -0.79
N GLY A 118 13.69 5.37 -0.50
CA GLY A 118 13.32 4.38 -1.51
C GLY A 118 14.49 3.55 -2.07
N GLU A 119 15.67 3.61 -1.48
CA GLU A 119 16.76 2.70 -1.85
C GLU A 119 16.51 1.31 -1.31
N ILE A 120 16.77 0.30 -2.12
CA ILE A 120 16.69 -1.10 -1.72
C ILE A 120 18.03 -1.45 -1.06
N ILE A 121 18.06 -1.51 0.28
CA ILE A 121 19.26 -1.80 1.05
C ILE A 121 19.64 -3.27 0.92
N SER A 122 18.65 -4.16 1.00
CA SER A 122 18.84 -5.59 0.86
C SER A 122 17.53 -6.24 0.40
N PHE A 123 17.62 -7.32 -0.37
CA PHE A 123 16.44 -8.04 -0.83
C PHE A 123 16.74 -9.51 -1.10
N THR A 124 15.68 -10.33 -1.12
CA THR A 124 15.74 -11.75 -1.51
C THR A 124 15.05 -11.95 -2.85
N ASN A 125 15.53 -12.91 -3.63
CA ASN A 125 14.80 -13.37 -4.81
C ASN A 125 13.61 -14.25 -4.41
N SER A 126 12.53 -14.16 -5.17
CA SER A 126 11.22 -14.78 -4.89
C SER A 126 11.21 -16.32 -4.75
N ASN A 127 12.28 -17.01 -5.17
CA ASN A 127 12.29 -18.48 -5.27
C ASN A 127 13.28 -19.15 -4.29
N LYS A 128 13.76 -18.42 -3.27
CA LYS A 128 14.68 -19.00 -2.29
C LYS A 128 14.14 -18.77 -0.87
N THR A 129 14.08 -19.84 -0.09
CA THR A 129 13.86 -19.72 1.35
C THR A 129 15.17 -19.24 1.97
N THR A 130 15.14 -18.02 2.52
CA THR A 130 16.32 -17.37 3.12
C THR A 130 15.88 -16.36 4.16
N TYR A 131 16.85 -15.85 4.89
CA TYR A 131 16.66 -14.72 5.81
C TYR A 131 17.59 -13.57 5.45
N LEU A 132 17.24 -12.39 5.89
CA LEU A 132 18.07 -11.20 5.79
C LEU A 132 18.31 -10.66 7.20
N ASP A 133 19.59 -10.49 7.52
CA ASP A 133 20.00 -9.74 8.72
C ASP A 133 20.39 -8.34 8.28
N VAL A 134 19.64 -7.34 8.73
CA VAL A 134 19.73 -5.96 8.21
C VAL A 134 19.60 -4.93 9.32
N LYS A 135 20.41 -3.88 9.23
CA LYS A 135 20.31 -2.72 10.11
C LYS A 135 19.29 -1.74 9.57
N ILE A 136 18.26 -1.47 10.35
CA ILE A 136 17.17 -0.55 9.97
C ILE A 136 17.68 0.89 10.02
N PRO A 137 17.60 1.67 8.92
CA PRO A 137 17.98 3.08 8.90
C PRO A 137 16.98 3.94 9.68
N LYS A 138 17.42 5.11 10.12
CA LYS A 138 16.52 6.09 10.76
C LYS A 138 15.53 6.65 9.75
N LYS A 139 14.30 6.91 10.20
CA LYS A 139 13.29 7.64 9.40
C LYS A 139 13.72 9.08 9.16
N LEU A 140 13.14 9.73 8.16
CA LEU A 140 13.20 11.17 7.96
C LEU A 140 12.28 11.88 8.96
N ASP A 141 12.55 13.14 9.26
CA ASP A 141 11.71 13.92 10.17
C ASP A 141 10.30 14.10 9.61
N SER A 142 10.19 14.50 8.36
CA SER A 142 8.90 14.62 7.65
C SER A 142 9.11 14.70 6.14
N THR A 143 8.06 14.33 5.39
CA THR A 143 7.99 14.55 3.94
C THR A 143 6.81 15.45 3.60
N ALA A 144 6.87 16.09 2.44
CA ALA A 144 5.77 16.91 1.94
C ALA A 144 4.48 16.09 1.82
N TYR A 145 4.57 14.84 1.31
CA TYR A 145 3.41 13.98 1.19
C TYR A 145 2.84 13.57 2.56
N LYS A 146 3.68 13.24 3.54
CA LYS A 146 3.22 12.93 4.90
C LYS A 146 2.41 14.10 5.47
N LYS A 147 2.86 15.35 5.23
CA LYS A 147 2.22 16.56 5.77
C LYS A 147 0.96 16.94 4.99
N TYR A 148 1.03 17.01 3.68
CA TYR A 148 -0.02 17.60 2.83
C TYR A 148 -0.85 16.56 2.06
N GLY A 149 -0.38 15.31 1.93
CA GLY A 149 -1.04 14.27 1.13
C GLY A 149 -1.18 14.69 -0.33
N ASN A 150 -2.38 14.55 -0.88
CA ASN A 150 -2.70 14.85 -2.28
C ASN A 150 -3.08 16.32 -2.53
N LEU A 151 -2.96 17.22 -1.54
CA LEU A 151 -3.35 18.63 -1.69
C LEU A 151 -2.67 19.31 -2.88
N PHE A 152 -1.38 19.04 -3.07
CA PHE A 152 -0.62 19.59 -4.21
C PHE A 152 -1.15 19.07 -5.56
N THR A 153 -1.53 17.81 -5.64
CA THR A 153 -2.13 17.22 -6.85
C THR A 153 -3.47 17.90 -7.18
N TYR A 154 -4.32 18.09 -6.20
CA TYR A 154 -5.60 18.78 -6.40
C TYR A 154 -5.39 20.24 -6.82
N PHE A 155 -4.43 20.93 -6.22
CA PHE A 155 -4.05 22.27 -6.64
C PHE A 155 -3.62 22.33 -8.12
N LEU A 156 -2.76 21.39 -8.55
CA LEU A 156 -2.35 21.33 -9.95
C LEU A 156 -3.52 21.04 -10.88
N ILE A 157 -4.42 20.15 -10.54
CA ILE A 157 -5.61 19.84 -11.34
C ILE A 157 -6.45 21.09 -11.53
N VAL A 158 -6.76 21.81 -10.45
CA VAL A 158 -7.52 23.07 -10.52
C VAL A 158 -6.82 24.12 -11.37
N LEU A 159 -5.51 24.27 -11.19
CA LEU A 159 -4.70 25.22 -11.97
C LEU A 159 -4.75 24.90 -13.47
N PHE A 160 -4.61 23.63 -13.86
CA PHE A 160 -4.71 23.23 -15.27
C PHE A 160 -6.09 23.51 -15.86
N PHE A 161 -7.17 23.29 -15.10
CA PHE A 161 -8.52 23.65 -15.55
C PHE A 161 -8.68 25.15 -15.76
N ILE A 162 -8.17 26.00 -14.86
CA ILE A 162 -8.21 27.46 -14.99
C ILE A 162 -7.44 27.92 -16.23
N ILE A 163 -6.23 27.40 -16.43
CA ILE A 163 -5.39 27.74 -17.59
C ILE A 163 -6.10 27.31 -18.89
N GLY A 164 -6.63 26.08 -18.93
CA GLY A 164 -7.36 25.57 -20.09
C GLY A 164 -8.56 26.44 -20.44
N TYR A 165 -9.34 26.82 -19.44
CA TYR A 165 -10.49 27.72 -19.62
C TYR A 165 -10.07 29.10 -20.13
N ALA A 166 -9.00 29.69 -19.58
CA ALA A 166 -8.49 31.00 -20.01
C ALA A 166 -7.98 30.98 -21.46
N ILE A 167 -7.36 29.89 -21.91
CA ILE A 167 -6.91 29.73 -23.30
C ILE A 167 -8.12 29.60 -24.24
N GLN A 168 -9.14 28.84 -23.85
CA GLN A 168 -10.35 28.64 -24.66
C GLN A 168 -11.10 29.97 -24.87
N THR A 169 -11.27 30.77 -23.82
CA THR A 169 -11.97 32.06 -23.89
C THR A 169 -11.25 33.07 -24.78
N LYS A 170 -9.92 33.01 -24.86
CA LYS A 170 -9.14 33.88 -25.80
C LYS A 170 -9.34 33.47 -27.26
N LYS A 171 -9.50 32.19 -27.57
CA LYS A 171 -9.74 31.70 -28.96
C LYS A 171 -11.13 32.05 -29.48
N ILE A 172 -12.12 32.27 -28.63
CA ILE A 172 -13.49 32.61 -29.05
C ILE A 172 -13.64 34.13 -29.34
N LYS A 173 -12.67 34.96 -28.97
CA LYS A 173 -12.68 36.42 -29.19
C LYS A 173 -11.93 36.87 -30.47
N ILE A 174 -11.48 35.93 -31.31
CA ILE A 174 -10.89 36.17 -32.62
C ILE A 174 -11.88 35.65 -33.67
#